data_38373c6f4e71918ccca3d7825fae6c2e
#
_entry.id   38373c6f4e71918ccca3d7825fae6c2e
#
_cell.length_a   1.000
_cell.length_b   1.000
_cell.length_c   1.000
_cell.angle_alpha   90.00
_cell.angle_beta   90.00
_cell.angle_gamma   90.00
#
_symmetry.space_group_name_H-M   'P 1'
#
loop_
_entity.id
_entity.type
_entity.pdbx_description
1 polymer ?
#
loop_
_entity_poly.entity_id
_entity_poly.type
_entity_poly.pdbx_seq_one_letter_code
_entity_poly.pdbx_strand_id
1 'polypeptide(L)'
;MLAKYKKVGKVLSVGLVAVLSLSLLAACGKKEEAKAPESKDTSAVVATYDGGTITANEFDLEQRVMKFLYPEYAQMMDMDDFKEYLVKQEVAYEYLSGKASEEAKTEGAKTATEQFDKMKASVKEDQWTEMLKAQNLTDQNIKDYMTRIMTVIKDKETGVTEDALKAEFEKNKDQFTTASVRHVLINFTDPKTQKERKKEDALKIAKEVKAKLDGGADFAEIAKKYSEDPGSAEKGGLYENTPVSTWVEAFKEAAKTLPLNKISDPVETEYGYHIMKVEARTEADYAKLTAEQKETLKSQLAAAEIDTFMQKDLEKIIKEVKLPKTEKKEEGTTGTGTEGSTGTEGTKTDESKTDSKGTDAKTDQGTGTTTDSKTEEGTSSK
;
A
#
# COMPACT_ATOMS: atom_id res chain seq x y z
N MET A 1 14.11 3.78 -20.61
CA MET A 1 13.80 4.27 -19.25
C MET A 1 12.40 4.84 -19.12
N LEU A 2 11.80 5.45 -20.15
CA LEU A 2 10.43 6.02 -20.14
C LEU A 2 9.28 5.03 -19.85
N ALA A 3 9.47 3.73 -20.07
CA ALA A 3 8.42 2.72 -19.85
C ALA A 3 8.15 2.37 -18.36
N LYS A 4 9.06 2.73 -17.45
CA LYS A 4 8.88 2.48 -15.99
C LYS A 4 7.98 3.53 -15.32
N TYR A 5 7.93 4.74 -15.84
CA TYR A 5 7.19 5.86 -15.20
C TYR A 5 5.68 5.85 -15.50
N LYS A 6 5.23 5.23 -16.60
CA LYS A 6 3.78 5.04 -16.83
C LYS A 6 3.08 4.18 -15.76
N LYS A 7 3.85 3.42 -14.95
CA LYS A 7 3.31 2.66 -13.82
C LYS A 7 3.19 3.47 -12.53
N VAL A 8 3.96 4.54 -12.35
CA VAL A 8 3.94 5.36 -11.13
C VAL A 8 2.64 6.16 -11.04
N GLY A 9 2.15 6.72 -12.14
CA GLY A 9 0.88 7.47 -12.16
C GLY A 9 -0.34 6.62 -11.80
N LYS A 10 -0.33 5.30 -12.14
CA LYS A 10 -1.44 4.40 -11.79
C LYS A 10 -1.43 3.94 -10.34
N VAL A 11 -0.26 3.93 -9.68
CA VAL A 11 -0.13 3.53 -8.27
C VAL A 11 -0.49 4.69 -7.35
N LEU A 12 -0.22 5.93 -7.76
CA LEU A 12 -0.50 7.13 -6.96
C LEU A 12 -1.99 7.49 -6.89
N SER A 13 -2.75 7.28 -7.98
CA SER A 13 -4.19 7.53 -7.97
C SER A 13 -4.96 6.59 -7.04
N VAL A 14 -4.52 5.32 -6.92
CA VAL A 14 -5.13 4.33 -6.03
C VAL A 14 -4.69 4.53 -4.57
N GLY A 15 -3.44 4.95 -4.32
CA GLY A 15 -2.91 5.15 -2.97
C GLY A 15 -3.55 6.32 -2.22
N LEU A 16 -3.86 7.42 -2.91
CA LEU A 16 -4.41 8.62 -2.28
C LEU A 16 -5.87 8.44 -1.82
N VAL A 17 -6.64 7.59 -2.51
CA VAL A 17 -8.03 7.28 -2.14
C VAL A 17 -8.12 6.18 -1.06
N ALA A 18 -7.17 5.24 -1.04
CA ALA A 18 -7.21 4.09 -0.13
C ALA A 18 -6.93 4.44 1.35
N VAL A 19 -6.16 5.51 1.63
CA VAL A 19 -5.85 5.93 3.01
C VAL A 19 -7.04 6.59 3.71
N LEU A 20 -8.03 7.06 2.95
CA LEU A 20 -9.20 7.76 3.49
C LEU A 20 -10.40 6.85 3.79
N SER A 21 -10.31 5.55 3.51
CA SER A 21 -11.41 4.58 3.71
C SER A 21 -11.48 3.96 5.12
N LEU A 22 -11.01 4.63 6.19
CA LEU A 22 -11.15 4.17 7.57
C LEU A 22 -12.52 4.53 8.14
N SER A 23 -13.33 3.51 8.28
CA SER A 23 -14.59 3.30 9.01
C SER A 23 -15.22 4.47 9.77
N LEU A 24 -16.45 4.81 9.37
CA LEU A 24 -17.39 5.71 10.03
C LEU A 24 -17.94 5.11 11.34
N LEU A 25 -17.77 5.80 12.45
CA LEU A 25 -18.69 5.75 13.59
C LEU A 25 -18.81 7.16 14.18
N ALA A 26 -20.06 7.59 14.31
CA ALA A 26 -20.48 8.95 14.58
C ALA A 26 -20.19 9.47 16.00
N ALA A 27 -19.85 10.75 16.12
CA ALA A 27 -20.19 11.58 17.28
C ALA A 27 -20.20 13.07 16.92
N CYS A 28 -21.25 13.76 17.31
CA CYS A 28 -21.52 15.19 17.08
C CYS A 28 -20.75 16.11 18.02
N GLY A 29 -20.30 17.26 17.52
CA GLY A 29 -19.85 18.38 18.37
C GLY A 29 -19.40 19.59 17.55
N LYS A 30 -20.23 20.65 17.52
CA LYS A 30 -19.97 21.93 16.84
C LYS A 30 -19.04 22.84 17.61
N LYS A 31 -18.07 23.44 16.89
CA LYS A 31 -17.63 24.83 17.10
C LYS A 31 -17.02 25.38 15.81
N GLU A 32 -17.62 26.45 15.30
CA GLU A 32 -17.08 27.26 14.21
C GLU A 32 -15.98 28.19 14.75
N GLU A 33 -14.80 28.16 14.13
CA GLU A 33 -13.80 29.21 14.31
C GLU A 33 -13.72 30.09 13.05
N ALA A 34 -13.68 31.41 13.26
CA ALA A 34 -13.73 32.41 12.23
C ALA A 34 -12.47 32.45 11.37
N LYS A 35 -12.63 32.49 10.04
CA LYS A 35 -11.56 32.69 9.06
C LYS A 35 -10.88 34.06 9.27
N ALA A 36 -9.52 34.04 9.33
CA ALA A 36 -8.72 35.23 9.23
C ALA A 36 -8.73 35.78 7.77
N PRO A 37 -8.55 37.09 7.55
CA PRO A 37 -8.58 37.66 6.20
C PRO A 37 -7.38 37.18 5.38
N GLU A 38 -7.68 36.60 4.20
CA GLU A 38 -6.68 36.13 3.22
C GLU A 38 -5.83 37.35 2.73
N SER A 39 -4.53 37.35 3.01
CA SER A 39 -3.58 38.19 2.27
C SER A 39 -3.47 37.60 0.85
N LYS A 40 -3.62 38.45 -0.18
CA LYS A 40 -3.40 38.03 -1.57
C LYS A 40 -1.99 37.47 -1.72
N ASP A 41 -1.89 36.21 -2.09
CA ASP A 41 -0.60 35.60 -2.46
C ASP A 41 -0.07 36.29 -3.72
N THR A 42 1.13 36.82 -3.62
CA THR A 42 1.83 37.51 -4.71
C THR A 42 3.03 36.71 -5.25
N SER A 43 3.15 35.45 -4.84
CA SER A 43 4.19 34.58 -5.37
C SER A 43 3.96 34.24 -6.86
N ALA A 44 4.98 33.70 -7.51
CA ALA A 44 4.90 33.37 -8.94
C ALA A 44 3.80 32.33 -9.24
N VAL A 45 3.08 32.50 -10.35
CA VAL A 45 2.11 31.53 -10.81
C VAL A 45 2.86 30.35 -11.43
N VAL A 46 2.61 29.14 -10.93
CA VAL A 46 3.19 27.88 -11.43
C VAL A 46 2.23 27.08 -12.32
N ALA A 47 0.92 27.30 -12.20
CA ALA A 47 -0.05 26.76 -13.14
C ALA A 47 -1.20 27.74 -13.36
N THR A 48 -1.72 27.76 -14.58
CA THR A 48 -2.94 28.48 -14.98
C THR A 48 -3.91 27.51 -15.62
N TYR A 49 -5.16 27.52 -15.19
CA TYR A 49 -6.20 26.62 -15.67
C TYR A 49 -7.55 27.35 -15.82
N ASP A 50 -8.55 26.67 -16.37
CA ASP A 50 -9.90 27.21 -16.47
C ASP A 50 -10.55 27.32 -15.10
N GLY A 51 -10.58 28.56 -14.57
CA GLY A 51 -11.18 28.86 -13.28
C GLY A 51 -10.18 29.37 -12.24
N GLY A 52 -8.86 29.29 -12.48
CA GLY A 52 -7.90 29.76 -11.47
C GLY A 52 -6.43 29.66 -11.87
N THR A 53 -5.62 29.85 -10.86
CA THR A 53 -4.15 29.71 -10.92
C THR A 53 -3.67 29.00 -9.68
N ILE A 54 -2.58 28.28 -9.77
CA ILE A 54 -1.81 27.78 -8.62
C ILE A 54 -0.55 28.65 -8.50
N THR A 55 -0.30 29.17 -7.32
CA THR A 55 0.88 29.96 -7.01
C THR A 55 2.02 29.09 -6.48
N ALA A 56 3.24 29.61 -6.46
CA ALA A 56 4.39 28.87 -5.95
C ALA A 56 4.26 28.56 -4.45
N ASN A 57 3.62 29.43 -3.66
CA ASN A 57 3.40 29.20 -2.23
C ASN A 57 2.33 28.11 -2.00
N GLU A 58 1.25 28.12 -2.78
CA GLU A 58 0.22 27.07 -2.73
C GLU A 58 0.83 25.71 -3.07
N PHE A 59 1.58 25.64 -4.17
CA PHE A 59 2.25 24.41 -4.57
C PHE A 59 3.31 23.92 -3.56
N ASP A 60 4.07 24.83 -2.94
CA ASP A 60 5.00 24.50 -1.86
C ASP A 60 4.25 23.93 -0.64
N LEU A 61 3.13 24.56 -0.26
CA LEU A 61 2.27 24.06 0.80
C LEU A 61 1.75 22.64 0.50
N GLU A 62 1.27 22.42 -0.71
CA GLU A 62 0.81 21.10 -1.19
C GLU A 62 1.90 20.05 -1.04
N GLN A 63 3.11 20.34 -1.49
CA GLN A 63 4.24 19.40 -1.36
C GLN A 63 4.60 19.11 0.10
N ARG A 64 4.53 20.09 1.01
CA ARG A 64 4.78 19.90 2.44
C ARG A 64 3.70 19.05 3.09
N VAL A 65 2.42 19.26 2.74
CA VAL A 65 1.31 18.43 3.19
C VAL A 65 1.46 16.99 2.67
N MET A 66 1.83 16.82 1.41
CA MET A 66 2.10 15.50 0.85
C MET A 66 3.25 14.76 1.56
N LYS A 67 4.35 15.47 1.89
CA LYS A 67 5.45 14.88 2.68
C LYS A 67 5.03 14.48 4.09
N PHE A 68 4.11 15.24 4.68
CA PHE A 68 3.57 14.94 6.00
C PHE A 68 2.67 13.70 5.99
N LEU A 69 1.75 13.62 5.03
CA LEU A 69 0.77 12.52 4.93
C LEU A 69 1.38 11.24 4.34
N TYR A 70 2.36 11.38 3.44
CA TYR A 70 2.94 10.29 2.65
C TYR A 70 4.47 10.40 2.60
N PRO A 71 5.16 10.17 3.74
CA PRO A 71 6.62 10.35 3.83
C PRO A 71 7.41 9.45 2.87
N GLU A 72 6.83 8.33 2.42
CA GLU A 72 7.42 7.43 1.43
C GLU A 72 7.63 8.10 0.05
N TYR A 73 6.89 9.15 -0.28
CA TYR A 73 7.08 9.89 -1.53
C TYR A 73 8.11 11.02 -1.42
N ALA A 74 8.70 11.26 -0.24
CA ALA A 74 9.63 12.35 -0.02
C ALA A 74 10.81 12.37 -1.01
N GLN A 75 11.33 11.19 -1.38
CA GLN A 75 12.43 11.08 -2.35
C GLN A 75 12.01 11.41 -3.79
N MET A 76 10.72 11.34 -4.11
CA MET A 76 10.20 11.65 -5.44
C MET A 76 9.88 13.12 -5.61
N MET A 77 9.73 13.87 -4.49
CA MET A 77 9.37 15.29 -4.50
C MET A 77 10.36 16.19 -5.24
N ASP A 78 11.62 15.77 -5.37
CA ASP A 78 12.65 16.52 -6.09
C ASP A 78 12.69 16.22 -7.60
N MET A 79 11.95 15.23 -8.07
CA MET A 79 11.88 14.84 -9.49
C MET A 79 10.94 15.77 -10.26
N ASP A 80 11.40 16.33 -11.35
CA ASP A 80 10.60 17.28 -12.17
C ASP A 80 9.29 16.65 -12.68
N ASP A 81 9.33 15.39 -13.16
CA ASP A 81 8.14 14.68 -13.61
C ASP A 81 7.12 14.48 -12.48
N PHE A 82 7.58 14.28 -11.25
CA PHE A 82 6.71 14.12 -10.10
C PHE A 82 6.10 15.44 -9.66
N LYS A 83 6.86 16.54 -9.69
CA LYS A 83 6.34 17.89 -9.45
C LYS A 83 5.28 18.27 -10.47
N GLU A 84 5.52 17.96 -11.76
CA GLU A 84 4.53 18.19 -12.80
C GLU A 84 3.24 17.40 -12.56
N TYR A 85 3.37 16.14 -12.12
CA TYR A 85 2.23 15.35 -11.73
C TYR A 85 1.46 15.97 -10.55
N LEU A 86 2.16 16.41 -9.50
CA LEU A 86 1.53 17.00 -8.30
C LEU A 86 0.80 18.30 -8.63
N VAL A 87 1.41 19.22 -9.39
CA VAL A 87 0.73 20.47 -9.75
C VAL A 87 -0.50 20.22 -10.63
N LYS A 88 -0.44 19.24 -11.52
CA LYS A 88 -1.60 18.82 -12.32
C LYS A 88 -2.69 18.22 -11.45
N GLN A 89 -2.33 17.45 -10.44
CA GLN A 89 -3.25 16.90 -9.48
C GLN A 89 -3.92 18.02 -8.64
N GLU A 90 -3.14 18.96 -8.16
CA GLU A 90 -3.66 20.14 -7.43
C GLU A 90 -4.67 20.92 -8.30
N VAL A 91 -4.33 21.22 -9.55
CA VAL A 91 -5.26 21.85 -10.51
C VAL A 91 -6.55 21.07 -10.63
N ALA A 92 -6.49 19.74 -10.73
CA ALA A 92 -7.68 18.90 -10.86
C ALA A 92 -8.58 19.01 -9.63
N TYR A 93 -8.01 18.89 -8.42
CA TYR A 93 -8.78 18.97 -7.19
C TYR A 93 -9.32 20.37 -6.92
N GLU A 94 -8.57 21.44 -7.21
CA GLU A 94 -9.05 22.82 -7.15
C GLU A 94 -10.22 23.05 -8.10
N TYR A 95 -10.09 22.64 -9.36
CA TYR A 95 -11.13 22.78 -10.36
C TYR A 95 -12.40 22.00 -10.01
N LEU A 96 -12.25 20.74 -9.59
CA LEU A 96 -13.39 19.88 -9.28
C LEU A 96 -14.08 20.33 -7.98
N SER A 97 -13.32 20.67 -6.93
CA SER A 97 -13.89 21.13 -5.66
C SER A 97 -14.61 22.48 -5.82
N GLY A 98 -14.05 23.37 -6.66
CA GLY A 98 -14.71 24.65 -6.98
C GLY A 98 -16.06 24.49 -7.67
N LYS A 99 -16.26 23.40 -8.40
CA LYS A 99 -17.51 23.06 -9.10
C LYS A 99 -18.44 22.15 -8.33
N ALA A 100 -17.99 21.61 -7.19
CA ALA A 100 -18.77 20.70 -6.37
C ALA A 100 -20.02 21.38 -5.80
N SER A 101 -21.06 20.59 -5.58
CA SER A 101 -22.30 21.03 -4.94
C SER A 101 -22.07 21.49 -3.49
N GLU A 102 -22.93 22.38 -2.98
CA GLU A 102 -22.85 22.83 -1.58
C GLU A 102 -23.05 21.67 -0.58
N GLU A 103 -23.83 20.67 -0.95
CA GLU A 103 -23.99 19.44 -0.19
C GLU A 103 -22.66 18.67 -0.11
N ALA A 104 -21.99 18.47 -1.25
CA ALA A 104 -20.70 17.81 -1.32
C ALA A 104 -19.61 18.56 -0.53
N LYS A 105 -19.60 19.89 -0.57
CA LYS A 105 -18.71 20.73 0.23
C LYS A 105 -18.93 20.54 1.73
N THR A 106 -20.20 20.51 2.15
CA THR A 106 -20.57 20.33 3.55
C THR A 106 -20.19 18.95 4.07
N GLU A 107 -20.55 17.89 3.33
CA GLU A 107 -20.23 16.52 3.72
C GLU A 107 -18.73 16.21 3.59
N GLY A 108 -18.06 16.80 2.59
CA GLY A 108 -16.62 16.72 2.42
C GLY A 108 -15.88 17.32 3.61
N ALA A 109 -16.23 18.54 4.04
CA ALA A 109 -15.61 19.19 5.20
C ALA A 109 -15.86 18.41 6.50
N LYS A 110 -17.05 17.86 6.69
CA LYS A 110 -17.37 17.00 7.84
C LYS A 110 -16.52 15.73 7.83
N THR A 111 -16.48 15.01 6.71
CA THR A 111 -15.70 13.79 6.55
C THR A 111 -14.21 14.04 6.77
N ALA A 112 -13.68 15.12 6.20
CA ALA A 112 -12.28 15.53 6.38
C ALA A 112 -11.95 15.79 7.86
N THR A 113 -12.83 16.49 8.57
CA THR A 113 -12.66 16.78 10.00
C THR A 113 -12.64 15.50 10.82
N GLU A 114 -13.61 14.59 10.59
CA GLU A 114 -13.68 13.32 11.31
C GLU A 114 -12.45 12.43 11.06
N GLN A 115 -11.96 12.40 9.82
CA GLN A 115 -10.75 11.64 9.48
C GLN A 115 -9.48 12.28 10.06
N PHE A 116 -9.38 13.60 9.99
CA PHE A 116 -8.28 14.34 10.62
C PHE A 116 -8.21 14.07 12.12
N ASP A 117 -9.33 14.17 12.82
CA ASP A 117 -9.38 13.96 14.26
C ASP A 117 -8.98 12.53 14.65
N LYS A 118 -9.40 11.51 13.88
CA LYS A 118 -8.97 10.12 14.05
C LYS A 118 -7.47 9.95 13.80
N MET A 119 -6.95 10.54 12.73
CA MET A 119 -5.52 10.49 12.41
C MET A 119 -4.69 11.15 13.52
N LYS A 120 -5.08 12.33 13.98
CA LYS A 120 -4.40 13.04 15.06
C LYS A 120 -4.45 12.24 16.37
N ALA A 121 -5.58 11.64 16.71
CA ALA A 121 -5.74 10.81 17.90
C ALA A 121 -4.92 9.50 17.88
N SER A 122 -4.49 9.04 16.70
CA SER A 122 -3.66 7.84 16.54
C SER A 122 -2.16 8.09 16.81
N VAL A 123 -1.75 9.34 16.95
CA VAL A 123 -0.37 9.78 17.16
C VAL A 123 -0.28 10.49 18.52
N LYS A 124 0.84 10.35 19.24
CA LYS A 124 1.06 11.11 20.48
C LYS A 124 1.18 12.60 20.17
N GLU A 125 0.65 13.44 21.04
CA GLU A 125 0.54 14.89 20.83
C GLU A 125 1.90 15.58 20.61
N ASP A 126 2.93 15.15 21.33
CA ASP A 126 4.31 15.63 21.18
C ASP A 126 4.87 15.26 19.79
N GLN A 127 4.68 14.01 19.37
CA GLN A 127 5.09 13.55 18.04
C GLN A 127 4.34 14.28 16.91
N TRP A 128 3.02 14.45 17.06
CA TRP A 128 2.21 15.20 16.11
C TRP A 128 2.72 16.64 15.94
N THR A 129 2.99 17.31 17.05
CA THR A 129 3.51 18.68 17.04
C THR A 129 4.88 18.77 16.37
N GLU A 130 5.78 17.81 16.61
CA GLU A 130 7.09 17.74 15.98
C GLU A 130 6.97 17.49 14.46
N MET A 131 6.09 16.60 14.03
CA MET A 131 5.83 16.31 12.62
C MET A 131 5.33 17.56 11.88
N LEU A 132 4.36 18.28 12.43
CA LEU A 132 3.87 19.53 11.85
C LEU A 132 4.99 20.58 11.75
N LYS A 133 5.76 20.76 12.82
CA LYS A 133 6.88 21.70 12.87
C LYS A 133 7.95 21.37 11.84
N ALA A 134 8.28 20.09 11.66
CA ALA A 134 9.28 19.64 10.69
C ALA A 134 8.93 20.03 9.25
N GLN A 135 7.63 20.12 8.92
CA GLN A 135 7.13 20.52 7.61
C GLN A 135 6.61 21.97 7.59
N ASN A 136 6.76 22.74 8.68
CA ASN A 136 6.19 24.09 8.82
C ASN A 136 4.69 24.12 8.45
N LEU A 137 3.91 23.21 9.05
CA LEU A 137 2.47 23.04 8.84
C LEU A 137 1.69 23.33 10.11
N THR A 138 0.40 23.58 9.93
CA THR A 138 -0.62 23.67 10.97
C THR A 138 -1.68 22.57 10.78
N ASP A 139 -2.46 22.28 11.83
CA ASP A 139 -3.64 21.41 11.72
C ASP A 139 -4.58 21.88 10.58
N GLN A 140 -4.73 23.20 10.42
CA GLN A 140 -5.60 23.78 9.40
C GLN A 140 -5.12 23.45 7.98
N ASN A 141 -3.81 23.51 7.72
CA ASN A 141 -3.28 23.14 6.40
C ASN A 141 -3.63 21.71 6.00
N ILE A 142 -3.53 20.78 6.96
CA ILE A 142 -3.92 19.38 6.72
C ILE A 142 -5.42 19.27 6.50
N LYS A 143 -6.22 19.94 7.32
CA LYS A 143 -7.70 19.94 7.20
C LYS A 143 -8.16 20.54 5.87
N ASP A 144 -7.59 21.64 5.42
CA ASP A 144 -7.96 22.27 4.15
C ASP A 144 -7.65 21.35 2.97
N TYR A 145 -6.48 20.73 2.96
CA TYR A 145 -6.12 19.72 1.97
C TYR A 145 -7.11 18.55 1.95
N MET A 146 -7.39 17.97 3.12
CA MET A 146 -8.33 16.86 3.24
C MET A 146 -9.76 17.27 2.82
N THR A 147 -10.19 18.49 3.18
CA THR A 147 -11.50 19.02 2.81
C THR A 147 -11.64 19.14 1.31
N ARG A 148 -10.64 19.66 0.61
CA ARG A 148 -10.64 19.75 -0.84
C ARG A 148 -10.81 18.37 -1.50
N ILE A 149 -10.03 17.39 -1.08
CA ILE A 149 -10.10 16.02 -1.60
C ILE A 149 -11.47 15.38 -1.27
N MET A 150 -11.91 15.47 -0.02
CA MET A 150 -13.19 14.87 0.39
C MET A 150 -14.39 15.51 -0.31
N THR A 151 -14.34 16.82 -0.57
CA THR A 151 -15.36 17.51 -1.35
C THR A 151 -15.50 16.91 -2.74
N VAL A 152 -14.39 16.68 -3.44
CA VAL A 152 -14.41 16.07 -4.78
C VAL A 152 -14.94 14.65 -4.73
N ILE A 153 -14.50 13.85 -3.77
CA ILE A 153 -14.99 12.48 -3.60
C ILE A 153 -16.49 12.48 -3.35
N LYS A 154 -16.98 13.30 -2.42
CA LYS A 154 -18.42 13.38 -2.10
C LYS A 154 -19.25 13.89 -3.28
N ASP A 155 -18.74 14.84 -4.08
CA ASP A 155 -19.40 15.29 -5.29
C ASP A 155 -19.55 14.16 -6.33
N LYS A 156 -18.50 13.38 -6.54
CA LYS A 156 -18.55 12.21 -7.43
C LYS A 156 -19.46 11.11 -6.88
N GLU A 157 -19.44 10.88 -5.58
CA GLU A 157 -20.35 9.92 -4.93
C GLU A 157 -21.82 10.28 -5.10
N THR A 158 -22.21 11.57 -5.11
CA THR A 158 -23.61 11.99 -5.32
C THR A 158 -24.11 11.68 -6.72
N GLY A 159 -23.22 11.62 -7.71
CA GLY A 159 -23.53 11.23 -9.09
C GLY A 159 -23.71 9.73 -9.32
N VAL A 160 -23.35 8.89 -8.35
CA VAL A 160 -23.38 7.43 -8.52
C VAL A 160 -24.81 6.90 -8.46
N THR A 161 -25.26 6.30 -9.56
CA THR A 161 -26.59 5.68 -9.64
C THR A 161 -26.61 4.25 -9.10
N GLU A 162 -27.79 3.77 -8.68
CA GLU A 162 -27.99 2.39 -8.22
C GLU A 162 -27.62 1.35 -9.30
N ASP A 163 -27.84 1.68 -10.58
CA ASP A 163 -27.45 0.78 -11.68
C ASP A 163 -25.94 0.73 -11.87
N ALA A 164 -25.24 1.86 -11.67
CA ALA A 164 -23.77 1.89 -11.67
C ALA A 164 -23.20 1.07 -10.49
N LEU A 165 -23.81 1.17 -9.31
CA LEU A 165 -23.43 0.36 -8.14
C LEU A 165 -23.57 -1.14 -8.41
N LYS A 166 -24.69 -1.56 -9.00
CA LYS A 166 -24.92 -2.96 -9.36
C LYS A 166 -23.92 -3.44 -10.41
N ALA A 167 -23.65 -2.62 -11.42
CA ALA A 167 -22.67 -2.95 -12.44
C ALA A 167 -21.25 -3.08 -11.87
N GLU A 168 -20.89 -2.21 -10.93
CA GLU A 168 -19.58 -2.27 -10.25
C GLU A 168 -19.49 -3.46 -9.29
N PHE A 169 -20.58 -3.78 -8.58
CA PHE A 169 -20.66 -4.98 -7.76
C PHE A 169 -20.41 -6.25 -8.59
N GLU A 170 -21.05 -6.40 -9.77
CA GLU A 170 -20.85 -7.58 -10.62
C GLU A 170 -19.40 -7.70 -11.11
N LYS A 171 -18.71 -6.58 -11.38
CA LYS A 171 -17.28 -6.60 -11.71
C LYS A 171 -16.39 -7.02 -10.54
N ASN A 172 -16.78 -6.64 -9.32
CA ASN A 172 -16.03 -6.85 -8.09
C ASN A 172 -16.62 -7.93 -7.20
N LYS A 173 -17.46 -8.81 -7.73
CA LYS A 173 -18.24 -9.81 -6.98
C LYS A 173 -17.36 -10.70 -6.10
N ASP A 174 -16.15 -10.98 -6.53
CA ASP A 174 -15.16 -11.78 -5.79
C ASP A 174 -14.70 -11.11 -4.48
N GLN A 175 -14.82 -9.78 -4.35
CA GLN A 175 -14.50 -9.07 -3.09
C GLN A 175 -15.53 -9.34 -2.00
N PHE A 176 -16.76 -9.67 -2.40
CA PHE A 176 -17.92 -9.90 -1.52
C PHE A 176 -18.29 -11.38 -1.39
N THR A 177 -17.75 -12.23 -2.25
CA THR A 177 -17.86 -13.68 -2.11
C THR A 177 -16.82 -14.17 -1.12
N THR A 178 -17.25 -14.92 -0.09
CA THR A 178 -16.34 -15.46 0.92
C THR A 178 -16.37 -16.98 0.93
N ALA A 179 -15.26 -17.59 1.32
CA ALA A 179 -15.19 -19.02 1.53
C ALA A 179 -14.37 -19.35 2.78
N SER A 180 -14.74 -20.47 3.43
CA SER A 180 -13.92 -21.13 4.43
C SER A 180 -13.25 -22.33 3.77
N VAL A 181 -11.93 -22.31 3.68
CA VAL A 181 -11.14 -23.31 2.97
C VAL A 181 -10.06 -23.85 3.89
N ARG A 182 -9.97 -25.20 3.98
CA ARG A 182 -8.76 -25.85 4.47
C ARG A 182 -7.90 -26.22 3.28
N HIS A 183 -6.58 -26.01 3.41
CA HIS A 183 -5.64 -26.46 2.40
C HIS A 183 -4.33 -26.97 2.98
N VAL A 184 -3.63 -27.74 2.17
CA VAL A 184 -2.24 -28.13 2.38
C VAL A 184 -1.46 -27.67 1.17
N LEU A 185 -0.46 -26.81 1.38
CA LEU A 185 0.46 -26.35 0.34
C LEU A 185 1.71 -27.21 0.33
N ILE A 186 2.07 -27.72 -0.85
CA ILE A 186 3.39 -28.28 -1.14
C ILE A 186 4.10 -27.31 -2.10
N ASN A 187 5.05 -26.57 -1.56
CA ASN A 187 5.69 -25.44 -2.21
C ASN A 187 6.70 -25.90 -3.29
N PHE A 188 6.87 -25.09 -4.34
CA PHE A 188 7.95 -25.26 -5.32
C PHE A 188 9.33 -24.81 -4.78
N THR A 189 9.36 -24.12 -3.64
CA THR A 189 10.61 -23.87 -2.90
C THR A 189 10.51 -24.56 -1.55
N ASP A 190 11.41 -25.46 -1.27
CA ASP A 190 11.47 -26.17 0.02
C ASP A 190 11.77 -25.15 1.15
N PRO A 191 10.87 -24.99 2.13
CA PRO A 191 11.00 -23.92 3.13
C PRO A 191 12.17 -24.12 4.10
N LYS A 192 12.68 -25.35 4.23
CA LYS A 192 13.81 -25.69 5.13
C LYS A 192 15.16 -25.48 4.47
N THR A 193 15.26 -25.84 3.19
CA THR A 193 16.53 -25.79 2.45
C THR A 193 16.64 -24.58 1.55
N GLN A 194 15.54 -23.86 1.30
CA GLN A 194 15.42 -22.72 0.37
C GLN A 194 15.80 -23.08 -1.08
N LYS A 195 15.78 -24.38 -1.42
CA LYS A 195 16.07 -24.86 -2.77
C LYS A 195 14.78 -25.07 -3.56
N GLU A 196 14.85 -24.79 -4.85
CA GLU A 196 13.79 -25.15 -5.77
C GLU A 196 13.50 -26.64 -5.73
N ARG A 197 12.23 -27.00 -5.66
CA ARG A 197 11.69 -28.34 -5.79
C ARG A 197 11.08 -28.49 -7.19
N LYS A 198 11.42 -29.56 -7.88
CA LYS A 198 10.81 -29.85 -9.18
C LYS A 198 9.30 -30.00 -9.04
N LYS A 199 8.55 -29.54 -10.02
CA LYS A 199 7.08 -29.66 -10.02
C LYS A 199 6.61 -31.10 -9.87
N GLU A 200 7.29 -32.05 -10.51
CA GLU A 200 6.98 -33.47 -10.44
C GLU A 200 7.13 -34.02 -9.01
N ASP A 201 8.17 -33.59 -8.28
CA ASP A 201 8.41 -34.00 -6.91
C ASP A 201 7.36 -33.39 -5.96
N ALA A 202 7.03 -32.10 -6.15
CA ALA A 202 5.96 -31.44 -5.40
C ALA A 202 4.60 -32.13 -5.66
N LEU A 203 4.29 -32.43 -6.91
CA LEU A 203 3.05 -33.11 -7.30
C LEU A 203 2.96 -34.51 -6.68
N LYS A 204 4.06 -35.25 -6.62
CA LYS A 204 4.11 -36.57 -5.97
C LYS A 204 3.74 -36.47 -4.50
N ILE A 205 4.33 -35.51 -3.77
CA ILE A 205 4.02 -35.27 -2.35
C ILE A 205 2.55 -34.85 -2.19
N ALA A 206 2.06 -33.95 -3.04
CA ALA A 206 0.67 -33.49 -3.01
C ALA A 206 -0.32 -34.66 -3.22
N LYS A 207 -0.03 -35.60 -4.15
CA LYS A 207 -0.83 -36.81 -4.36
C LYS A 207 -0.79 -37.77 -3.15
N GLU A 208 0.35 -37.88 -2.48
CA GLU A 208 0.46 -38.67 -1.25
C GLU A 208 -0.37 -38.06 -0.11
N VAL A 209 -0.37 -36.72 0.01
CA VAL A 209 -1.21 -35.97 0.96
C VAL A 209 -2.69 -36.21 0.65
N LYS A 210 -3.09 -36.05 -0.63
CA LYS A 210 -4.46 -36.31 -1.06
C LYS A 210 -4.90 -37.74 -0.71
N ALA A 211 -4.10 -38.76 -1.01
CA ALA A 211 -4.43 -40.15 -0.71
C ALA A 211 -4.67 -40.39 0.79
N LYS A 212 -3.93 -39.70 1.68
CA LYS A 212 -4.17 -39.81 3.14
C LYS A 212 -5.50 -39.16 3.53
N LEU A 213 -5.82 -37.99 2.95
CA LEU A 213 -7.08 -37.29 3.21
C LEU A 213 -8.28 -38.05 2.65
N ASP A 214 -8.17 -38.61 1.46
CA ASP A 214 -9.19 -39.50 0.87
C ASP A 214 -9.40 -40.78 1.71
N GLY A 215 -8.34 -41.26 2.38
CA GLY A 215 -8.38 -42.37 3.33
C GLY A 215 -8.97 -41.99 4.71
N GLY A 216 -9.45 -40.77 4.90
CA GLY A 216 -10.14 -40.32 6.12
C GLY A 216 -9.21 -39.77 7.21
N ALA A 217 -7.95 -39.46 6.89
CA ALA A 217 -7.08 -38.79 7.86
C ALA A 217 -7.63 -37.39 8.21
N ASP A 218 -7.43 -36.96 9.47
CA ASP A 218 -7.84 -35.64 9.90
C ASP A 218 -7.10 -34.54 9.12
N PHE A 219 -7.86 -33.61 8.52
CA PHE A 219 -7.31 -32.57 7.66
C PHE A 219 -6.38 -31.63 8.44
N ALA A 220 -6.74 -31.27 9.67
CA ALA A 220 -5.97 -30.34 10.48
C ALA A 220 -4.61 -30.94 10.87
N GLU A 221 -4.58 -32.22 11.23
CA GLU A 221 -3.33 -32.92 11.55
C GLU A 221 -2.44 -33.09 10.30
N ILE A 222 -3.04 -33.38 9.14
CA ILE A 222 -2.31 -33.46 7.88
C ILE A 222 -1.75 -32.08 7.50
N ALA A 223 -2.53 -30.99 7.65
CA ALA A 223 -2.06 -29.64 7.36
C ALA A 223 -0.89 -29.24 8.27
N LYS A 224 -0.99 -29.43 9.57
CA LYS A 224 0.12 -29.17 10.50
C LYS A 224 1.41 -29.94 10.16
N LYS A 225 1.25 -31.15 9.66
CA LYS A 225 2.38 -32.02 9.36
C LYS A 225 3.02 -31.76 8.01
N TYR A 226 2.24 -31.46 6.99
CA TYR A 226 2.68 -31.42 5.59
C TYR A 226 2.57 -30.05 4.93
N SER A 227 1.72 -29.15 5.43
CA SER A 227 1.53 -27.85 4.80
C SER A 227 2.75 -26.96 5.00
N GLU A 228 3.18 -26.40 3.90
CA GLU A 228 4.28 -25.42 3.84
C GLU A 228 3.75 -23.99 3.75
N ASP A 229 2.44 -23.77 4.01
CA ASP A 229 1.84 -22.45 4.11
C ASP A 229 1.99 -21.89 5.53
N PRO A 230 2.81 -20.84 5.74
CA PRO A 230 3.03 -20.27 7.08
C PRO A 230 1.78 -19.57 7.66
N GLY A 231 0.82 -19.19 6.79
CA GLY A 231 -0.39 -18.47 7.20
C GLY A 231 -1.47 -19.35 7.84
N SER A 232 -1.52 -20.63 7.46
CA SER A 232 -2.62 -21.53 7.84
C SER A 232 -2.19 -22.88 8.43
N ALA A 233 -0.95 -23.34 8.22
CA ALA A 233 -0.51 -24.68 8.65
C ALA A 233 -0.83 -24.96 10.13
N GLU A 234 -0.44 -24.07 11.03
CA GLU A 234 -0.65 -24.21 12.47
C GLU A 234 -2.14 -24.14 12.87
N LYS A 235 -2.97 -23.52 12.01
CA LYS A 235 -4.43 -23.48 12.15
C LYS A 235 -5.13 -24.67 11.50
N GLY A 236 -4.39 -25.73 11.19
CA GLY A 236 -4.91 -26.89 10.49
C GLY A 236 -5.30 -26.61 9.04
N GLY A 237 -4.58 -25.70 8.39
CA GLY A 237 -4.78 -25.31 7.01
C GLY A 237 -5.97 -24.37 6.77
N LEU A 238 -6.61 -23.81 7.83
CA LEU A 238 -7.86 -23.04 7.72
C LEU A 238 -7.64 -21.56 7.41
N TYR A 239 -8.27 -21.10 6.35
CA TYR A 239 -8.70 -19.73 6.10
C TYR A 239 -10.22 -19.67 6.26
N GLU A 240 -10.71 -18.94 7.26
CA GLU A 240 -12.11 -18.89 7.61
C GLU A 240 -12.76 -17.62 7.08
N ASN A 241 -13.93 -17.76 6.43
CA ASN A 241 -14.76 -16.68 5.93
C ASN A 241 -13.96 -15.58 5.19
N THR A 242 -13.03 -16.01 4.36
CA THR A 242 -12.08 -15.12 3.68
C THR A 242 -12.62 -14.71 2.32
N PRO A 243 -12.55 -13.41 1.92
CA PRO A 243 -12.91 -12.97 0.59
C PRO A 243 -12.08 -13.70 -0.48
N VAL A 244 -12.75 -14.27 -1.47
CA VAL A 244 -12.05 -15.07 -2.49
C VAL A 244 -11.10 -14.23 -3.35
N SER A 245 -11.33 -12.92 -3.44
CA SER A 245 -10.45 -11.96 -4.13
C SER A 245 -9.05 -11.85 -3.54
N THR A 246 -8.84 -12.30 -2.30
CA THR A 246 -7.52 -12.26 -1.63
C THR A 246 -6.58 -13.37 -2.10
N TRP A 247 -7.10 -14.37 -2.80
CA TRP A 247 -6.34 -15.52 -3.26
C TRP A 247 -5.90 -15.39 -4.71
N VAL A 248 -4.80 -16.06 -5.04
CA VAL A 248 -4.33 -16.17 -6.43
C VAL A 248 -5.32 -16.92 -7.30
N GLU A 249 -5.33 -16.63 -8.58
CA GLU A 249 -6.41 -17.01 -9.52
C GLU A 249 -6.81 -18.48 -9.44
N ALA A 250 -5.85 -19.41 -9.55
CA ALA A 250 -6.15 -20.83 -9.55
C ALA A 250 -6.75 -21.32 -8.22
N PHE A 251 -6.28 -20.80 -7.08
CA PHE A 251 -6.84 -21.11 -5.76
C PHE A 251 -8.24 -20.50 -5.60
N LYS A 252 -8.42 -19.25 -6.03
CA LYS A 252 -9.71 -18.54 -6.03
C LYS A 252 -10.76 -19.32 -6.83
N GLU A 253 -10.45 -19.68 -8.08
CA GLU A 253 -11.39 -20.45 -8.92
C GLU A 253 -11.72 -21.82 -8.33
N ALA A 254 -10.74 -22.50 -7.74
CA ALA A 254 -10.99 -23.73 -7.01
C ALA A 254 -11.91 -23.50 -5.80
N ALA A 255 -11.67 -22.44 -5.00
CA ALA A 255 -12.54 -22.11 -3.88
C ALA A 255 -13.97 -21.77 -4.30
N LYS A 256 -14.17 -21.18 -5.48
CA LYS A 256 -15.48 -20.82 -6.05
C LYS A 256 -16.23 -22.02 -6.63
N THR A 257 -15.52 -23.00 -7.17
CA THR A 257 -16.16 -24.05 -8.01
C THR A 257 -16.17 -25.44 -7.38
N LEU A 258 -15.22 -25.76 -6.49
CA LEU A 258 -15.14 -27.08 -5.86
C LEU A 258 -16.43 -27.40 -5.05
N PRO A 259 -16.90 -28.64 -5.09
CA PRO A 259 -17.99 -29.09 -4.22
C PRO A 259 -17.60 -28.95 -2.74
N LEU A 260 -18.55 -28.51 -1.92
CA LEU A 260 -18.32 -28.36 -0.47
C LEU A 260 -17.95 -29.71 0.17
N ASN A 261 -17.04 -29.65 1.12
CA ASN A 261 -16.58 -30.78 1.93
C ASN A 261 -15.96 -31.96 1.13
N LYS A 262 -15.50 -31.72 -0.09
CA LYS A 262 -14.75 -32.68 -0.89
C LYS A 262 -13.26 -32.30 -0.93
N ILE A 263 -12.41 -33.33 -0.88
CA ILE A 263 -10.98 -33.17 -1.10
C ILE A 263 -10.73 -32.94 -2.60
N SER A 264 -9.99 -31.89 -2.94
CA SER A 264 -9.66 -31.59 -4.32
C SER A 264 -8.58 -32.51 -4.88
N ASP A 265 -8.47 -32.56 -6.20
CA ASP A 265 -7.20 -32.88 -6.83
C ASP A 265 -6.16 -31.77 -6.54
N PRO A 266 -4.85 -32.05 -6.75
CA PRO A 266 -3.84 -30.99 -6.60
C PRO A 266 -4.11 -29.79 -7.50
N VAL A 267 -4.32 -28.62 -6.90
CA VAL A 267 -4.51 -27.33 -7.59
C VAL A 267 -3.16 -26.64 -7.69
N GLU A 268 -2.69 -26.42 -8.92
CA GLU A 268 -1.41 -25.75 -9.17
C GLU A 268 -1.56 -24.23 -9.11
N THR A 269 -0.66 -23.56 -8.38
CA THR A 269 -0.51 -22.11 -8.34
C THR A 269 0.95 -21.74 -8.58
N GLU A 270 1.29 -20.47 -8.58
CA GLU A 270 2.68 -20.00 -8.63
C GLU A 270 3.52 -20.42 -7.41
N TYR A 271 2.88 -20.72 -6.27
CA TYR A 271 3.56 -21.16 -5.04
C TYR A 271 3.86 -22.65 -5.02
N GLY A 272 2.97 -23.48 -5.57
CA GLY A 272 3.05 -24.92 -5.46
C GLY A 272 1.72 -25.60 -5.74
N TYR A 273 1.57 -26.84 -5.24
CA TYR A 273 0.33 -27.60 -5.31
C TYR A 273 -0.45 -27.49 -4.00
N HIS A 274 -1.73 -27.16 -4.10
CA HIS A 274 -2.65 -27.11 -2.97
C HIS A 274 -3.62 -28.29 -3.01
N ILE A 275 -3.78 -29.01 -1.89
CA ILE A 275 -4.89 -29.94 -1.67
C ILE A 275 -5.90 -29.17 -0.84
N MET A 276 -7.10 -28.98 -1.37
CA MET A 276 -8.11 -28.09 -0.81
C MET A 276 -9.35 -28.84 -0.37
N LYS A 277 -10.04 -28.31 0.65
CA LYS A 277 -11.39 -28.65 1.04
C LYS A 277 -12.15 -27.36 1.33
N VAL A 278 -13.14 -27.04 0.51
CA VAL A 278 -14.01 -25.88 0.75
C VAL A 278 -15.08 -26.32 1.75
N GLU A 279 -15.04 -25.75 2.95
CA GLU A 279 -15.97 -26.10 4.04
C GLU A 279 -17.26 -25.30 3.99
N ALA A 280 -17.16 -24.02 3.58
CA ALA A 280 -18.30 -23.14 3.39
C ALA A 280 -18.01 -22.14 2.26
N ARG A 281 -19.07 -21.67 1.63
CA ARG A 281 -19.04 -20.60 0.64
C ARG A 281 -20.28 -19.76 0.78
N THR A 282 -20.10 -18.44 0.82
CA THR A 282 -21.18 -17.46 0.77
C THR A 282 -21.02 -16.65 -0.50
N GLU A 283 -21.90 -16.89 -1.45
CA GLU A 283 -21.94 -16.12 -2.69
C GLU A 283 -22.37 -14.69 -2.43
N ALA A 284 -21.69 -13.75 -3.09
CA ALA A 284 -22.05 -12.35 -3.03
C ALA A 284 -23.46 -12.12 -3.60
N ASP A 285 -24.24 -11.34 -2.87
CA ASP A 285 -25.61 -10.91 -3.25
C ASP A 285 -25.74 -9.42 -3.00
N TYR A 286 -25.98 -8.64 -4.07
CA TYR A 286 -26.09 -7.18 -3.98
C TYR A 286 -27.15 -6.74 -2.96
N ALA A 287 -28.28 -7.47 -2.87
CA ALA A 287 -29.36 -7.15 -1.95
C ALA A 287 -28.97 -7.33 -0.46
N LYS A 288 -27.92 -8.10 -0.19
CA LYS A 288 -27.41 -8.39 1.16
C LYS A 288 -26.19 -7.55 1.53
N LEU A 289 -25.70 -6.70 0.63
CA LEU A 289 -24.60 -5.81 0.94
C LEU A 289 -24.97 -4.88 2.10
N THR A 290 -24.04 -4.75 3.04
CA THR A 290 -24.16 -3.76 4.11
C THR A 290 -24.07 -2.33 3.55
N ALA A 291 -24.52 -1.35 4.33
CA ALA A 291 -24.36 0.06 3.95
C ALA A 291 -22.87 0.42 3.72
N GLU A 292 -21.97 -0.11 4.54
CA GLU A 292 -20.52 0.10 4.40
C GLU A 292 -19.97 -0.50 3.10
N GLN A 293 -20.40 -1.71 2.73
CA GLN A 293 -20.00 -2.32 1.47
C GLN A 293 -20.50 -1.54 0.25
N LYS A 294 -21.73 -1.02 0.30
CA LYS A 294 -22.27 -0.15 -0.76
C LYS A 294 -21.52 1.18 -0.84
N GLU A 295 -21.14 1.76 0.29
CA GLU A 295 -20.34 2.99 0.34
C GLU A 295 -18.93 2.73 -0.24
N THR A 296 -18.33 1.58 0.03
CA THR A 296 -17.05 1.18 -0.58
C THR A 296 -17.15 1.14 -2.11
N LEU A 297 -18.20 0.51 -2.67
CA LEU A 297 -18.43 0.49 -4.12
C LEU A 297 -18.64 1.90 -4.69
N LYS A 298 -19.34 2.75 -3.97
CA LYS A 298 -19.62 4.12 -4.35
C LYS A 298 -18.33 4.94 -4.41
N SER A 299 -17.47 4.82 -3.41
CA SER A 299 -16.17 5.47 -3.38
C SER A 299 -15.22 4.94 -4.47
N GLN A 300 -15.29 3.64 -4.82
CA GLN A 300 -14.53 3.08 -5.95
C GLN A 300 -14.96 3.69 -7.29
N LEU A 301 -16.27 3.86 -7.50
CA LEU A 301 -16.80 4.51 -8.71
C LEU A 301 -16.40 5.99 -8.76
N ALA A 302 -16.50 6.71 -7.64
CA ALA A 302 -16.05 8.10 -7.54
C ALA A 302 -14.56 8.24 -7.88
N ALA A 303 -13.73 7.36 -7.35
CA ALA A 303 -12.30 7.31 -7.66
C ALA A 303 -12.02 7.06 -9.15
N ALA A 304 -12.78 6.15 -9.78
CA ALA A 304 -12.65 5.85 -11.21
C ALA A 304 -13.07 7.03 -12.09
N GLU A 305 -14.06 7.82 -11.67
CA GLU A 305 -14.44 9.07 -12.35
C GLU A 305 -13.35 10.14 -12.24
N ILE A 306 -12.76 10.31 -11.05
CA ILE A 306 -11.65 11.24 -10.83
C ILE A 306 -10.44 10.82 -11.70
N ASP A 307 -10.09 9.53 -11.72
CA ASP A 307 -9.00 9.02 -12.57
C ASP A 307 -9.30 9.25 -14.07
N THR A 308 -10.55 9.04 -14.49
CA THR A 308 -10.98 9.35 -15.86
C THR A 308 -10.82 10.83 -16.19
N PHE A 309 -11.20 11.73 -15.28
CA PHE A 309 -10.99 13.16 -15.45
C PHE A 309 -9.49 13.51 -15.58
N MET A 310 -8.67 12.97 -14.68
CA MET A 310 -7.22 13.16 -14.71
C MET A 310 -6.59 12.73 -16.03
N GLN A 311 -7.05 11.63 -16.60
CA GLN A 311 -6.48 11.07 -17.83
C GLN A 311 -7.00 11.72 -19.11
N LYS A 312 -8.24 12.19 -19.16
CA LYS A 312 -8.91 12.59 -20.40
C LYS A 312 -9.26 14.07 -20.49
N ASP A 313 -9.58 14.69 -19.33
CA ASP A 313 -10.18 16.01 -19.32
C ASP A 313 -9.27 17.08 -18.69
N LEU A 314 -8.36 16.69 -17.82
CA LEU A 314 -7.47 17.62 -17.12
C LEU A 314 -6.63 18.48 -18.10
N GLU A 315 -6.04 17.87 -19.13
CA GLU A 315 -5.23 18.60 -20.12
C GLU A 315 -6.06 19.63 -20.92
N LYS A 316 -7.39 19.46 -20.99
CA LYS A 316 -8.27 20.42 -21.70
C LYS A 316 -8.47 21.70 -20.90
N ILE A 317 -8.34 21.66 -19.59
CA ILE A 317 -8.53 22.83 -18.71
C ILE A 317 -7.22 23.52 -18.34
N ILE A 318 -6.08 22.83 -18.41
CA ILE A 318 -4.77 23.42 -18.17
C ILE A 318 -4.39 24.34 -19.33
N LYS A 319 -4.04 25.59 -19.02
CA LYS A 319 -3.54 26.57 -19.98
C LYS A 319 -2.03 26.61 -20.00
N GLU A 320 -1.40 26.52 -18.86
CA GLU A 320 0.05 26.62 -18.72
C GLU A 320 0.51 26.02 -17.40
N VAL A 321 1.68 25.34 -17.41
CA VAL A 321 2.42 24.90 -16.22
C VAL A 321 3.85 25.43 -16.34
N LYS A 322 4.30 26.16 -15.32
CA LYS A 322 5.64 26.78 -15.21
C LYS A 322 6.30 26.43 -13.90
N LEU A 323 6.75 25.19 -13.77
CA LEU A 323 7.50 24.79 -12.58
C LEU A 323 8.93 25.32 -12.62
N PRO A 324 9.49 25.81 -11.50
CA PRO A 324 10.91 26.12 -11.41
C PRO A 324 11.71 24.83 -11.67
N LYS A 325 12.63 24.91 -12.64
CA LYS A 325 13.54 23.77 -12.88
C LYS A 325 14.43 23.60 -11.67
N THR A 326 14.55 22.36 -11.20
CA THR A 326 15.51 22.01 -10.16
C THR A 326 16.91 22.24 -10.73
N GLU A 327 17.64 23.23 -10.20
CA GLU A 327 19.07 23.36 -10.50
C GLU A 327 19.75 22.09 -10.00
N LYS A 328 20.28 21.31 -10.92
CA LYS A 328 21.18 20.21 -10.55
C LYS A 328 22.37 20.85 -9.86
N LYS A 329 22.50 20.67 -8.53
CA LYS A 329 23.76 20.90 -7.86
C LYS A 329 24.76 19.95 -8.52
N GLU A 330 25.60 20.50 -9.40
CA GLU A 330 26.83 19.82 -9.80
C GLU A 330 27.61 19.56 -8.51
N GLU A 331 27.81 18.30 -8.15
CA GLU A 331 28.77 17.94 -7.13
C GLU A 331 30.11 18.49 -7.58
N GLY A 332 30.51 19.61 -6.98
CA GLY A 332 31.78 20.25 -7.22
C GLY A 332 32.89 19.29 -6.86
N THR A 333 33.52 18.73 -7.86
CA THR A 333 34.81 18.08 -7.74
C THR A 333 35.81 19.16 -7.28
N THR A 334 36.08 19.23 -5.97
CA THR A 334 37.17 20.02 -5.43
C THR A 334 38.48 19.40 -5.87
N GLY A 335 38.90 19.77 -7.06
CA GLY A 335 40.26 19.56 -7.51
C GLY A 335 41.19 20.57 -6.82
N THR A 336 41.89 20.14 -5.78
CA THR A 336 43.00 20.90 -5.21
C THR A 336 44.15 20.84 -6.20
N GLY A 337 44.34 21.86 -6.99
CA GLY A 337 45.52 22.07 -7.80
C GLY A 337 46.68 22.53 -6.91
N THR A 338 47.75 21.73 -6.92
CA THR A 338 49.08 22.20 -6.53
C THR A 338 50.00 22.04 -7.72
N GLU A 339 50.47 23.17 -8.24
CA GLU A 339 51.53 23.25 -9.25
C GLU A 339 52.85 22.79 -8.67
N GLY A 340 53.66 22.14 -9.50
CA GLY A 340 55.08 21.93 -9.18
C GLY A 340 55.82 20.94 -10.07
N SER A 341 56.18 21.42 -11.27
CA SER A 341 57.47 21.25 -11.95
C SER A 341 58.20 19.92 -12.09
N THR A 342 58.44 19.61 -13.37
CA THR A 342 59.68 19.04 -14.01
C THR A 342 60.12 17.60 -13.74
N GLY A 343 60.20 16.84 -14.84
CA GLY A 343 61.41 16.16 -15.23
C GLY A 343 61.43 14.65 -15.37
N THR A 344 61.44 14.21 -16.62
CA THR A 344 62.33 13.17 -17.20
C THR A 344 62.11 11.67 -16.90
N GLU A 345 61.78 11.00 -18.06
CA GLU A 345 62.31 9.70 -18.51
C GLU A 345 62.32 8.44 -17.63
N GLY A 346 61.70 7.39 -18.17
CA GLY A 346 62.49 6.19 -18.40
C GLY A 346 61.92 4.88 -17.86
N THR A 347 61.58 4.02 -18.80
CA THR A 347 61.84 2.58 -18.89
C THR A 347 60.96 1.55 -18.13
N LYS A 348 60.24 0.82 -18.94
CA LYS A 348 59.95 -0.63 -19.09
C LYS A 348 60.30 -1.65 -18.00
N THR A 349 59.42 -2.67 -18.02
CA THR A 349 59.59 -4.10 -17.61
C THR A 349 59.33 -4.39 -16.13
N ASP A 350 58.77 -5.50 -15.69
CA ASP A 350 58.35 -6.79 -16.22
C ASP A 350 57.57 -7.54 -15.14
N GLU A 351 56.90 -8.58 -15.55
CA GLU A 351 56.24 -9.64 -14.81
C GLU A 351 56.82 -10.06 -13.45
N SER A 352 56.04 -10.51 -12.50
CA SER A 352 56.00 -11.92 -12.11
C SER A 352 54.97 -12.22 -10.97
N LYS A 353 54.35 -13.37 -11.16
CA LYS A 353 53.64 -14.21 -10.21
C LYS A 353 54.45 -14.51 -8.95
N THR A 354 53.76 -14.73 -7.83
CA THR A 354 53.89 -16.01 -7.09
C THR A 354 52.88 -16.13 -5.93
N ASP A 355 52.39 -17.34 -5.82
CA ASP A 355 51.66 -18.02 -4.77
C ASP A 355 52.27 -17.93 -3.36
N SER A 356 51.41 -18.07 -2.34
CA SER A 356 51.47 -19.19 -1.37
C SER A 356 50.88 -18.86 0.00
N LYS A 357 49.86 -19.66 0.37
CA LYS A 357 49.76 -20.51 1.55
C LYS A 357 49.92 -19.89 2.95
N GLY A 358 48.82 -19.87 3.71
CA GLY A 358 48.51 -20.90 4.73
C GLY A 358 49.11 -20.61 6.11
N THR A 359 48.28 -20.57 7.13
CA THR A 359 48.40 -21.50 8.28
C THR A 359 47.40 -21.17 9.39
N ASP A 360 46.89 -22.25 9.98
CA ASP A 360 46.10 -22.44 11.16
C ASP A 360 46.63 -21.84 12.46
N ALA A 361 45.72 -21.64 13.44
CA ALA A 361 45.76 -22.03 14.85
C ALA A 361 44.58 -21.40 15.58
N LYS A 362 43.55 -22.10 16.03
CA LYS A 362 43.39 -23.02 17.18
C LYS A 362 43.60 -22.39 18.57
N THR A 363 42.62 -22.73 19.42
CA THR A 363 42.60 -22.81 20.91
C THR A 363 42.21 -21.51 21.62
N ASP A 364 41.38 -21.46 22.70
CA ASP A 364 40.98 -22.48 23.67
C ASP A 364 39.87 -21.95 24.58
N GLN A 365 39.03 -22.80 25.08
CA GLN A 365 38.32 -23.05 26.32
C GLN A 365 38.24 -21.99 27.43
N GLY A 366 37.10 -22.06 28.12
CA GLY A 366 36.94 -21.70 29.54
C GLY A 366 35.50 -21.48 29.96
N THR A 367 34.75 -22.54 30.27
CA THR A 367 34.24 -22.97 31.58
C THR A 367 33.56 -21.90 32.43
N GLY A 368 32.25 -22.02 32.70
CA GLY A 368 31.65 -22.69 33.85
C GLY A 368 30.99 -21.63 34.73
N THR A 369 29.80 -21.72 35.15
CA THR A 369 29.31 -22.41 36.33
C THR A 369 27.82 -22.17 36.52
N THR A 370 27.12 -23.22 36.86
CA THR A 370 25.80 -23.42 37.43
C THR A 370 25.51 -22.56 38.67
N THR A 371 24.24 -22.15 38.84
CA THR A 371 23.56 -22.33 40.15
C THR A 371 22.05 -22.44 39.99
N ASP A 372 21.55 -23.48 40.53
CA ASP A 372 20.21 -23.95 40.87
C ASP A 372 19.53 -23.06 41.96
N SER A 373 18.22 -23.03 41.95
CA SER A 373 17.26 -23.08 43.09
C SER A 373 15.88 -22.79 42.54
N LYS A 374 15.03 -23.69 42.38
CA LYS A 374 14.15 -24.53 43.21
C LYS A 374 13.17 -23.75 44.10
N THR A 375 11.88 -24.11 43.91
CA THR A 375 10.69 -24.15 44.81
C THR A 375 10.03 -22.81 45.15
N GLU A 376 8.71 -22.63 45.21
CA GLU A 376 7.63 -23.50 45.69
C GLU A 376 6.24 -23.05 45.19
N GLU A 377 5.34 -23.98 45.25
CA GLU A 377 3.90 -24.01 45.15
C GLU A 377 3.12 -22.94 45.93
N GLY A 378 1.90 -22.69 45.50
CA GLY A 378 0.87 -21.99 46.27
C GLY A 378 -0.48 -21.93 45.57
N THR A 379 -1.19 -22.99 45.72
CA THR A 379 -2.63 -23.31 45.63
C THR A 379 -3.63 -22.20 45.99
N SER A 380 -4.73 -22.21 45.25
CA SER A 380 -6.15 -22.33 45.67
C SER A 380 -7.07 -21.12 45.69
N SER A 381 -8.15 -21.32 44.94
CA SER A 381 -9.58 -21.01 45.21
C SER A 381 -10.06 -19.57 45.39
N LYS A 382 -10.85 -19.04 44.58
CA LYS A 382 -12.32 -19.10 44.60
C LYS A 382 -12.87 -18.59 43.23
#